data_2a7e9e0de12bf68aaebe76c18bc6cf0e
#
_entry.id   2a7e9e0de12bf68aaebe76c18bc6cf0e
#
_cell.length_a   1.000
_cell.length_b   1.000
_cell.length_c   1.000
_cell.angle_alpha   90.00
_cell.angle_beta   90.00
_cell.angle_gamma   90.00
#
_symmetry.space_group_name_H-M   'P 1'
#
loop_
_entity.id
_entity.type
_entity.pdbx_description
1 polymer ?
#
loop_
_entity_poly.entity_id
_entity_poly.type
_entity_poly.pdbx_seq_one_letter_code
_entity_poly.pdbx_strand_id
1 'polypeptide(L)'
;MYFTNITGGEPFIRTDLKDIVRELYKISDRIVISTNGFFTDRILDLCKEFPQIGIRISIEGLEKTNNEIRGLNDGYQRGYTTLKKLREMGMKDVGFGMTVQDKNAPDLVPLYNISNEMGMEFATASLHNSFYFVESKNIIHDRPMVAKNFEDLVNELLKSNSPKKWFRAYFNHGLINYIYGQKRLLPCDMSFDTFFIDPYGDVMPCNGTKDKEVMGNLNRQTWDELWNSPEAEAVRKKVRCCNRNCWMIGSVSPAMHKYISTPLLWVAKHKVKSLLGMKYSMYENPICCDYRDGKVSKEDLDKLSTCDLNAVVNNGLSDDSKEALRGKRGEDIVNADVESQGYEGTKAETDRQIDIN
;
A
#
# COMPACT_ATOMS: atom_id res chain seq x y z
N MET A 1 21.37 0.03 5.14
CA MET A 1 19.92 -0.34 5.03
C MET A 1 19.76 -1.30 3.86
N TYR A 2 18.90 -2.31 3.98
CA TYR A 2 18.68 -3.27 2.88
C TYR A 2 17.88 -2.67 1.72
N PHE A 3 16.88 -1.82 2.02
CA PHE A 3 15.96 -1.30 1.03
C PHE A 3 15.47 0.11 1.39
N THR A 4 15.44 1.00 0.41
CA THR A 4 14.85 2.34 0.51
C THR A 4 13.82 2.55 -0.60
N ASN A 5 12.63 2.99 -0.24
CA ASN A 5 11.62 3.45 -1.19
C ASN A 5 11.47 4.97 -1.11
N ILE A 6 11.74 5.66 -2.21
CA ILE A 6 11.50 7.09 -2.34
C ILE A 6 10.10 7.26 -2.92
N THR A 7 9.26 7.95 -2.20
CA THR A 7 7.87 8.24 -2.57
C THR A 7 7.51 9.64 -2.06
N GLY A 8 6.27 10.02 -2.15
CA GLY A 8 5.78 11.31 -1.67
C GLY A 8 4.71 11.83 -2.62
N GLY A 9 4.63 13.15 -2.83
CA GLY A 9 3.83 13.70 -3.91
C GLY A 9 4.39 13.23 -5.26
N GLU A 10 5.40 13.93 -5.77
CA GLU A 10 6.14 13.47 -6.97
C GLU A 10 7.64 13.72 -6.74
N PRO A 11 8.46 12.64 -6.62
CA PRO A 11 9.89 12.79 -6.34
C PRO A 11 10.65 13.57 -7.42
N PHE A 12 10.26 13.45 -8.69
CA PHE A 12 10.95 14.09 -9.81
C PHE A 12 10.69 15.60 -9.94
N ILE A 13 9.88 16.20 -9.07
CA ILE A 13 9.80 17.66 -8.92
C ILE A 13 11.09 18.20 -8.29
N ARG A 14 11.73 17.45 -7.39
CA ARG A 14 12.96 17.84 -6.71
C ARG A 14 14.14 17.93 -7.69
N THR A 15 14.86 19.03 -7.64
CA THR A 15 16.04 19.25 -8.50
C THR A 15 17.29 18.55 -7.97
N ASP A 16 17.34 18.24 -6.67
CA ASP A 16 18.43 17.57 -5.97
C ASP A 16 18.23 16.04 -5.80
N LEU A 17 17.23 15.45 -6.49
CA LEU A 17 16.91 14.02 -6.36
C LEU A 17 18.10 13.12 -6.68
N LYS A 18 18.95 13.50 -7.65
CA LYS A 18 20.18 12.75 -7.99
C LYS A 18 21.17 12.70 -6.83
N ASP A 19 21.35 13.82 -6.15
CA ASP A 19 22.25 13.89 -5.00
C ASP A 19 21.70 13.07 -3.83
N ILE A 20 20.41 13.13 -3.59
CA ILE A 20 19.73 12.27 -2.60
C ILE A 20 19.95 10.80 -2.92
N VAL A 21 19.77 10.36 -4.15
CA VAL A 21 19.97 8.97 -4.57
C VAL A 21 21.42 8.55 -4.39
N ARG A 22 22.38 9.43 -4.73
CA ARG A 22 23.82 9.17 -4.56
C ARG A 22 24.19 8.96 -3.10
N GLU A 23 23.67 9.80 -2.21
CA GLU A 23 23.91 9.66 -0.76
C GLU A 23 23.23 8.39 -0.22
N LEU A 24 22.02 8.09 -0.64
CA LEU A 24 21.30 6.89 -0.22
C LEU A 24 22.00 5.59 -0.65
N TYR A 25 22.69 5.55 -1.80
CA TYR A 25 23.47 4.37 -2.21
C TYR A 25 24.69 4.10 -1.35
N LYS A 26 25.14 5.03 -0.50
CA LYS A 26 26.18 4.78 0.49
C LYS A 26 25.70 3.91 1.66
N ILE A 27 24.36 3.87 1.89
CA ILE A 27 23.74 3.23 3.06
C ILE A 27 22.62 2.25 2.70
N SER A 28 22.26 2.10 1.43
CA SER A 28 21.11 1.30 0.97
C SER A 28 21.54 0.38 -0.17
N ASP A 29 21.27 -0.91 -0.05
CA ASP A 29 21.63 -1.90 -1.09
C ASP A 29 20.70 -1.79 -2.32
N ARG A 30 19.46 -1.39 -2.10
CA ARG A 30 18.45 -1.24 -3.15
C ARG A 30 17.60 -0.01 -2.92
N ILE A 31 17.47 0.81 -3.95
CA ILE A 31 16.59 1.99 -3.97
C ILE A 31 15.52 1.79 -5.03
N VAL A 32 14.27 2.10 -4.67
CA VAL A 32 13.15 2.14 -5.61
C VAL A 32 12.48 3.51 -5.53
N ILE A 33 12.15 4.11 -6.66
CA ILE A 33 11.38 5.36 -6.73
C ILE A 33 10.00 5.06 -7.28
N SER A 34 8.98 5.51 -6.54
CA SER A 34 7.58 5.51 -7.00
C SER A 34 7.25 6.90 -7.57
N THR A 35 6.80 6.96 -8.82
CA THR A 35 6.56 8.20 -9.57
C THR A 35 5.29 8.11 -10.40
N ASN A 36 4.68 9.26 -10.69
CA ASN A 36 3.56 9.36 -11.62
C ASN A 36 3.98 9.20 -13.10
N GLY A 37 5.28 9.21 -13.39
CA GLY A 37 5.83 9.05 -14.73
C GLY A 37 5.74 10.30 -15.63
N PHE A 38 5.33 11.44 -15.08
CA PHE A 38 5.14 12.67 -15.87
C PHE A 38 6.45 13.25 -16.40
N PHE A 39 7.53 13.17 -15.61
CA PHE A 39 8.83 13.76 -15.94
C PHE A 39 9.75 12.78 -16.65
N THR A 40 9.33 12.26 -17.81
CA THR A 40 10.05 11.22 -18.58
C THR A 40 11.55 11.51 -18.70
N ASP A 41 11.94 12.71 -19.16
CA ASP A 41 13.35 13.03 -19.42
C ASP A 41 14.19 13.04 -18.11
N ARG A 42 13.64 13.55 -17.01
CA ARG A 42 14.31 13.52 -15.70
C ARG A 42 14.46 12.10 -15.17
N ILE A 43 13.44 11.25 -15.40
CA ILE A 43 13.48 9.83 -15.02
C ILE A 43 14.59 9.11 -15.81
N LEU A 44 14.62 9.28 -17.14
CA LEU A 44 15.63 8.67 -17.99
C LEU A 44 17.05 9.16 -17.63
N ASP A 45 17.19 10.46 -17.35
CA ASP A 45 18.47 11.05 -17.00
C ASP A 45 19.00 10.55 -15.64
N LEU A 46 18.13 10.37 -14.64
CA LEU A 46 18.50 9.71 -13.38
C LEU A 46 18.94 8.27 -13.62
N CYS A 47 18.19 7.52 -14.44
CA CYS A 47 18.46 6.10 -14.70
C CYS A 47 19.76 5.86 -15.53
N LYS A 48 20.20 6.85 -16.31
CA LYS A 48 21.53 6.79 -16.96
C LYS A 48 22.67 6.78 -15.94
N GLU A 49 22.53 7.56 -14.87
CA GLU A 49 23.53 7.64 -13.80
C GLU A 49 23.43 6.43 -12.84
N PHE A 50 22.21 5.96 -12.57
CA PHE A 50 21.93 4.88 -11.62
C PHE A 50 21.16 3.72 -12.29
N PRO A 51 21.80 2.91 -13.18
CA PRO A 51 21.12 1.88 -13.95
C PRO A 51 20.56 0.72 -13.10
N GLN A 52 20.99 0.61 -11.84
CA GLN A 52 20.51 -0.39 -10.87
C GLN A 52 19.24 0.06 -10.10
N ILE A 53 18.84 1.34 -10.24
CA ILE A 53 17.70 1.87 -9.48
C ILE A 53 16.37 1.24 -9.93
N GLY A 54 15.48 0.98 -9.00
CA GLY A 54 14.12 0.55 -9.30
C GLY A 54 13.21 1.73 -9.60
N ILE A 55 12.38 1.63 -10.65
CA ILE A 55 11.35 2.62 -10.97
C ILE A 55 9.99 1.95 -11.01
N ARG A 56 9.04 2.51 -10.27
CA ARG A 56 7.62 2.12 -10.31
C ARG A 56 6.79 3.30 -10.77
N ILE A 57 6.22 3.17 -11.97
CA ILE A 57 5.33 4.19 -12.52
C ILE A 57 3.91 3.83 -12.13
N SER A 58 3.24 4.80 -11.53
CA SER A 58 1.86 4.66 -11.11
C SER A 58 0.94 4.72 -12.34
N ILE A 59 0.36 3.58 -12.68
CA ILE A 59 -0.66 3.42 -13.73
C ILE A 59 -1.86 2.71 -13.10
N GLU A 60 -2.99 3.41 -13.06
CA GLU A 60 -4.17 3.01 -12.28
C GLU A 60 -5.21 2.24 -13.09
N GLY A 61 -4.84 1.65 -14.21
CA GLY A 61 -5.72 0.88 -15.08
C GLY A 61 -5.36 1.01 -16.56
N LEU A 62 -6.25 0.59 -17.42
CA LEU A 62 -6.13 0.85 -18.86
C LEU A 62 -6.31 2.35 -19.15
N GLU A 63 -6.03 2.76 -20.38
CA GLU A 63 -5.92 4.16 -20.77
C GLU A 63 -7.07 5.04 -20.25
N LYS A 64 -8.32 4.68 -20.52
CA LYS A 64 -9.48 5.45 -20.10
C LYS A 64 -9.55 5.57 -18.58
N THR A 65 -9.50 4.45 -17.89
CA THR A 65 -9.60 4.39 -16.43
C THR A 65 -8.46 5.14 -15.75
N ASN A 66 -7.24 4.95 -16.25
CA ASN A 66 -6.06 5.64 -15.73
C ASN A 66 -6.20 7.16 -15.88
N ASN A 67 -6.56 7.63 -17.08
CA ASN A 67 -6.66 9.05 -17.36
C ASN A 67 -7.75 9.73 -16.54
N GLU A 68 -8.88 9.05 -16.34
CA GLU A 68 -9.95 9.54 -15.47
C GLU A 68 -9.54 9.60 -13.98
N ILE A 69 -8.81 8.60 -13.46
CA ILE A 69 -8.36 8.58 -12.06
C ILE A 69 -7.26 9.63 -11.83
N ARG A 70 -6.34 9.76 -12.79
CA ARG A 70 -5.22 10.71 -12.70
C ARG A 70 -5.61 12.15 -13.04
N GLY A 71 -6.80 12.37 -13.63
CA GLY A 71 -7.23 13.68 -14.10
C GLY A 71 -6.41 14.25 -15.26
N LEU A 72 -5.79 13.38 -16.09
CA LEU A 72 -4.90 13.75 -17.18
C LEU A 72 -5.33 13.02 -18.46
N ASN A 73 -5.51 13.73 -19.57
CA ASN A 73 -5.95 13.13 -20.82
C ASN A 73 -4.93 12.18 -21.46
N ASP A 74 -3.65 12.33 -21.14
CA ASP A 74 -2.53 11.56 -21.72
C ASP A 74 -1.66 10.86 -20.65
N GLY A 75 -2.16 10.77 -19.42
CA GLY A 75 -1.43 10.22 -18.26
C GLY A 75 -0.98 8.77 -18.50
N TYR A 76 -1.83 7.94 -19.11
CA TYR A 76 -1.49 6.57 -19.47
C TYR A 76 -0.35 6.53 -20.49
N GLN A 77 -0.47 7.27 -21.59
CA GLN A 77 0.53 7.28 -22.67
C GLN A 77 1.89 7.76 -22.18
N ARG A 78 1.92 8.77 -21.32
CA ARG A 78 3.17 9.26 -20.71
C ARG A 78 3.83 8.18 -19.88
N GLY A 79 3.10 7.61 -18.92
CA GLY A 79 3.61 6.56 -18.04
C GLY A 79 4.07 5.33 -18.84
N TYR A 80 3.24 4.85 -19.78
CA TYR A 80 3.56 3.71 -20.63
C TYR A 80 4.79 3.96 -21.52
N THR A 81 4.87 5.14 -22.15
CA THR A 81 6.03 5.53 -22.96
C THR A 81 7.31 5.59 -22.12
N THR A 82 7.23 6.12 -20.90
CA THR A 82 8.37 6.17 -19.99
C THR A 82 8.83 4.76 -19.63
N LEU A 83 7.91 3.85 -19.29
CA LEU A 83 8.24 2.44 -19.02
C LEU A 83 8.93 1.78 -20.22
N LYS A 84 8.39 1.98 -21.43
CA LYS A 84 8.97 1.44 -22.67
C LYS A 84 10.40 1.93 -22.87
N LYS A 85 10.63 3.24 -22.78
CA LYS A 85 11.98 3.83 -22.90
C LYS A 85 12.95 3.31 -21.84
N LEU A 86 12.51 3.14 -20.58
CA LEU A 86 13.34 2.55 -19.52
C LEU A 86 13.73 1.10 -19.87
N ARG A 87 12.82 0.34 -20.44
CA ARG A 87 13.11 -1.04 -20.88
C ARG A 87 14.08 -1.08 -22.05
N GLU A 88 13.91 -0.20 -23.03
CA GLU A 88 14.81 -0.03 -24.18
C GLU A 88 16.23 0.38 -23.73
N MET A 89 16.36 1.14 -22.63
CA MET A 89 17.64 1.46 -21.99
C MET A 89 18.28 0.25 -21.27
N GLY A 90 17.62 -0.89 -21.18
CA GLY A 90 18.13 -2.08 -20.50
C GLY A 90 17.89 -2.10 -18.99
N MET A 91 17.06 -1.20 -18.46
CA MET A 91 16.71 -1.19 -17.04
C MET A 91 16.01 -2.49 -16.64
N LYS A 92 16.46 -3.11 -15.53
CA LYS A 92 15.96 -4.42 -15.07
C LYS A 92 14.86 -4.30 -14.03
N ASP A 93 14.95 -3.31 -13.12
CA ASP A 93 14.00 -3.14 -12.00
C ASP A 93 12.98 -2.04 -12.27
N VAL A 94 12.22 -2.20 -13.36
CA VAL A 94 11.16 -1.26 -13.76
C VAL A 94 9.81 -1.93 -13.80
N GLY A 95 8.75 -1.16 -13.55
CA GLY A 95 7.41 -1.71 -13.60
C GLY A 95 6.30 -0.75 -13.21
N PHE A 96 5.12 -1.31 -13.24
CA PHE A 96 3.87 -0.66 -12.95
C PHE A 96 3.59 -0.67 -11.44
N GLY A 97 2.92 0.37 -10.95
CA GLY A 97 2.28 0.42 -9.64
C GLY A 97 0.81 0.74 -9.80
N MET A 98 -0.08 -0.04 -9.19
CA MET A 98 -1.52 0.17 -9.25
C MET A 98 -2.13 0.14 -7.86
N THR A 99 -2.86 1.21 -7.50
CA THR A 99 -3.70 1.23 -6.31
C THR A 99 -5.13 0.89 -6.70
N VAL A 100 -5.57 -0.29 -6.30
CA VAL A 100 -6.86 -0.87 -6.73
C VAL A 100 -7.99 -0.35 -5.86
N GLN A 101 -9.06 0.10 -6.52
CA GLN A 101 -10.31 0.60 -5.97
C GLN A 101 -11.48 0.16 -6.86
N ASP A 102 -12.71 0.49 -6.50
CA ASP A 102 -13.92 0.08 -7.24
C ASP A 102 -13.83 0.37 -8.74
N LYS A 103 -13.35 1.57 -9.11
CA LYS A 103 -13.35 2.03 -10.50
C LYS A 103 -12.40 1.26 -11.41
N ASN A 104 -11.25 0.84 -10.88
CA ASN A 104 -10.17 0.24 -11.68
C ASN A 104 -9.95 -1.25 -11.42
N ALA A 105 -10.65 -1.85 -10.48
CA ALA A 105 -10.50 -3.28 -10.21
C ALA A 105 -10.68 -4.17 -11.45
N PRO A 106 -11.63 -3.90 -12.38
CA PRO A 106 -11.75 -4.66 -13.64
C PRO A 106 -10.50 -4.62 -14.53
N ASP A 107 -9.69 -3.57 -14.43
CA ASP A 107 -8.46 -3.41 -15.22
C ASP A 107 -7.23 -4.10 -14.60
N LEU A 108 -7.35 -4.67 -13.41
CA LEU A 108 -6.23 -5.23 -12.63
C LEU A 108 -5.52 -6.35 -13.40
N VAL A 109 -6.25 -7.37 -13.86
CA VAL A 109 -5.67 -8.49 -14.60
C VAL A 109 -5.25 -8.07 -16.02
N PRO A 110 -6.05 -7.30 -16.80
CA PRO A 110 -5.60 -6.75 -18.08
C PRO A 110 -4.28 -5.98 -17.97
N LEU A 111 -4.13 -5.09 -17.02
CA LEU A 111 -2.89 -4.31 -16.83
C LEU A 111 -1.72 -5.20 -16.39
N TYR A 112 -1.96 -6.20 -15.51
CA TYR A 112 -0.97 -7.20 -15.16
C TYR A 112 -0.45 -7.96 -16.41
N ASN A 113 -1.35 -8.35 -17.32
CA ASN A 113 -0.96 -9.06 -18.53
C ASN A 113 -0.05 -8.20 -19.41
N ILE A 114 -0.38 -6.92 -19.61
CA ILE A 114 0.47 -5.96 -20.32
C ILE A 114 1.87 -5.88 -19.67
N SER A 115 1.91 -5.70 -18.33
CA SER A 115 3.17 -5.65 -17.58
C SER A 115 3.99 -6.93 -17.74
N ASN A 116 3.32 -8.08 -17.71
CA ASN A 116 3.94 -9.40 -17.84
C ASN A 116 4.52 -9.65 -19.24
N GLU A 117 3.80 -9.25 -20.29
CA GLU A 117 4.26 -9.31 -21.69
C GLU A 117 5.48 -8.42 -21.91
N MET A 118 5.54 -7.26 -21.26
CA MET A 118 6.70 -6.37 -21.30
C MET A 118 7.88 -6.90 -20.45
N GLY A 119 7.70 -8.00 -19.71
CA GLY A 119 8.70 -8.54 -18.78
C GLY A 119 9.01 -7.60 -17.63
N MET A 120 8.02 -6.82 -17.16
CA MET A 120 8.16 -5.80 -16.13
C MET A 120 7.55 -6.24 -14.79
N GLU A 121 7.92 -5.52 -13.74
CA GLU A 121 7.34 -5.69 -12.42
C GLU A 121 5.92 -5.12 -12.36
N PHE A 122 5.07 -5.75 -11.56
CA PHE A 122 3.72 -5.27 -11.29
C PHE A 122 3.49 -5.20 -9.77
N ALA A 123 3.43 -4.00 -9.24
CA ALA A 123 3.18 -3.74 -7.84
C ALA A 123 1.72 -3.35 -7.63
N THR A 124 1.08 -3.95 -6.64
CA THR A 124 -0.31 -3.70 -6.29
C THR A 124 -0.43 -3.13 -4.88
N ALA A 125 -1.42 -2.29 -4.68
CA ALA A 125 -1.94 -1.87 -3.39
C ALA A 125 -3.47 -1.86 -3.45
N SER A 126 -4.13 -1.96 -2.32
CA SER A 126 -5.55 -1.65 -2.21
C SER A 126 -5.73 -0.22 -1.72
N LEU A 127 -6.80 0.44 -2.14
CA LEU A 127 -7.18 1.75 -1.65
C LEU A 127 -7.17 1.76 -0.11
N HIS A 128 -6.54 2.76 0.49
CA HIS A 128 -6.40 2.88 1.94
C HIS A 128 -6.36 4.33 2.38
N ASN A 129 -6.57 4.55 3.66
CA ASN A 129 -6.47 5.85 4.30
C ASN A 129 -5.11 6.01 4.97
N SER A 130 -4.55 7.20 4.90
CA SER A 130 -3.29 7.56 5.52
C SER A 130 -3.34 9.04 5.92
N PHE A 131 -2.97 9.36 7.16
CA PHE A 131 -2.86 10.75 7.57
C PHE A 131 -1.84 11.51 6.71
N TYR A 132 -0.79 10.81 6.27
CA TYR A 132 0.30 11.38 5.48
C TYR A 132 -0.16 11.89 4.11
N PHE A 133 -1.08 11.19 3.47
CA PHE A 133 -1.68 11.62 2.20
C PHE A 133 -2.91 12.52 2.39
N VAL A 134 -3.22 12.90 3.64
CA VAL A 134 -4.41 13.69 4.01
C VAL A 134 -5.72 13.01 3.57
N GLU A 135 -5.68 11.68 3.41
CA GLU A 135 -6.80 10.88 2.94
C GLU A 135 -7.37 10.04 4.08
N SER A 136 -8.55 10.41 4.54
CA SER A 136 -9.25 9.75 5.65
C SER A 136 -10.61 9.16 5.25
N LYS A 137 -11.07 9.43 4.02
CA LYS A 137 -12.43 9.09 3.56
C LYS A 137 -12.45 8.09 2.39
N ASN A 138 -11.31 7.47 2.07
CA ASN A 138 -11.27 6.45 1.05
C ASN A 138 -12.03 5.20 1.49
N ILE A 139 -12.99 4.76 0.69
CA ILE A 139 -13.83 3.59 0.94
C ILE A 139 -13.88 2.75 -0.33
N ILE A 140 -13.75 1.44 -0.17
CA ILE A 140 -14.11 0.47 -1.21
C ILE A 140 -15.57 0.11 -1.00
N HIS A 141 -16.42 0.47 -1.95
CA HIS A 141 -17.87 0.26 -1.85
C HIS A 141 -18.27 -1.16 -2.24
N ASP A 142 -17.75 -1.68 -3.34
CA ASP A 142 -18.00 -3.04 -3.81
C ASP A 142 -16.80 -3.96 -3.51
N ARG A 143 -16.65 -4.32 -2.23
CA ARG A 143 -15.58 -5.20 -1.78
C ARG A 143 -15.57 -6.56 -2.47
N PRO A 144 -16.72 -7.24 -2.68
CA PRO A 144 -16.76 -8.50 -3.38
C PRO A 144 -16.19 -8.41 -4.80
N MET A 145 -16.55 -7.38 -5.54
CA MET A 145 -16.06 -7.16 -6.90
C MET A 145 -14.55 -6.88 -6.90
N VAL A 146 -14.08 -5.98 -6.03
CA VAL A 146 -12.65 -5.67 -5.92
C VAL A 146 -11.84 -6.91 -5.49
N ALA A 147 -12.30 -7.63 -4.47
CA ALA A 147 -11.68 -8.86 -4.00
C ALA A 147 -11.64 -9.95 -5.08
N LYS A 148 -12.70 -10.09 -5.86
CA LYS A 148 -12.77 -11.04 -6.98
C LYS A 148 -11.70 -10.76 -8.04
N ASN A 149 -11.45 -9.50 -8.38
CA ASN A 149 -10.39 -9.15 -9.32
C ASN A 149 -8.98 -9.47 -8.76
N PHE A 150 -8.78 -9.30 -7.44
CA PHE A 150 -7.55 -9.78 -6.79
C PHE A 150 -7.44 -11.31 -6.78
N GLU A 151 -8.53 -12.05 -6.59
CA GLU A 151 -8.53 -13.52 -6.72
C GLU A 151 -8.11 -13.96 -8.11
N ASP A 152 -8.60 -13.29 -9.15
CA ASP A 152 -8.23 -13.57 -10.52
C ASP A 152 -6.74 -13.28 -10.76
N LEU A 153 -6.20 -12.19 -10.22
CA LEU A 153 -4.76 -11.90 -10.26
C LEU A 153 -3.94 -12.97 -9.49
N VAL A 154 -4.40 -13.42 -8.32
CA VAL A 154 -3.74 -14.50 -7.56
C VAL A 154 -3.67 -15.76 -8.40
N ASN A 155 -4.75 -16.13 -9.09
CA ASN A 155 -4.80 -17.28 -9.98
C ASN A 155 -3.78 -17.14 -11.13
N GLU A 156 -3.67 -15.98 -11.77
CA GLU A 156 -2.67 -15.75 -12.82
C GLU A 156 -1.23 -15.85 -12.28
N LEU A 157 -0.96 -15.28 -11.11
CA LEU A 157 0.36 -15.35 -10.47
C LEU A 157 0.75 -16.80 -10.11
N LEU A 158 -0.19 -17.62 -9.65
CA LEU A 158 0.05 -19.03 -9.30
C LEU A 158 0.29 -19.92 -10.52
N LYS A 159 -0.19 -19.58 -11.71
CA LYS A 159 0.13 -20.29 -12.96
C LYS A 159 1.61 -20.18 -13.34
N SER A 160 2.26 -19.08 -12.96
CA SER A 160 3.67 -18.82 -13.28
C SER A 160 4.63 -19.83 -12.65
N ASN A 161 5.79 -20.03 -13.28
CA ASN A 161 6.91 -20.81 -12.72
C ASN A 161 7.90 -19.98 -11.90
N SER A 162 7.61 -18.69 -11.71
CA SER A 162 8.49 -17.78 -10.95
C SER A 162 8.15 -17.76 -9.45
N PRO A 163 9.07 -18.15 -8.56
CA PRO A 163 8.86 -18.07 -7.11
C PRO A 163 8.49 -16.64 -6.65
N LYS A 164 9.07 -15.61 -7.28
CA LYS A 164 8.73 -14.22 -7.00
C LYS A 164 7.24 -13.93 -7.23
N LYS A 165 6.64 -14.49 -8.29
CA LYS A 165 5.21 -14.35 -8.56
C LYS A 165 4.35 -15.11 -7.57
N TRP A 166 4.82 -16.24 -7.05
CA TRP A 166 4.09 -16.97 -6.00
C TRP A 166 4.05 -16.18 -4.68
N PHE A 167 5.16 -15.54 -4.30
CA PHE A 167 5.17 -14.64 -3.14
C PHE A 167 4.28 -13.41 -3.35
N ARG A 168 4.21 -12.89 -4.59
CA ARG A 168 3.23 -11.85 -4.94
C ARG A 168 1.79 -12.35 -4.84
N ALA A 169 1.52 -13.62 -5.18
CA ALA A 169 0.20 -14.21 -4.98
C ALA A 169 -0.20 -14.21 -3.49
N TYR A 170 0.72 -14.58 -2.59
CA TYR A 170 0.48 -14.48 -1.15
C TYR A 170 0.26 -13.03 -0.69
N PHE A 171 1.04 -12.08 -1.21
CA PHE A 171 0.82 -10.67 -0.91
C PHE A 171 -0.58 -10.20 -1.32
N ASN A 172 -1.04 -10.56 -2.53
CA ASN A 172 -2.37 -10.21 -3.02
C ASN A 172 -3.49 -10.97 -2.26
N HIS A 173 -3.26 -12.20 -1.79
CA HIS A 173 -4.15 -12.87 -0.84
C HIS A 173 -4.36 -12.02 0.43
N GLY A 174 -3.29 -11.44 0.96
CA GLY A 174 -3.40 -10.56 2.11
C GLY A 174 -4.10 -9.22 1.81
N LEU A 175 -4.06 -8.72 0.56
CA LEU A 175 -4.87 -7.56 0.15
C LEU A 175 -6.36 -7.91 0.12
N ILE A 176 -6.75 -9.11 -0.32
CA ILE A 176 -8.14 -9.59 -0.24
C ILE A 176 -8.60 -9.63 1.23
N ASN A 177 -7.74 -10.18 2.10
CA ASN A 177 -7.98 -10.23 3.53
C ASN A 177 -8.18 -8.82 4.13
N TYR A 178 -7.35 -7.85 3.71
CA TYR A 178 -7.48 -6.45 4.11
C TYR A 178 -8.80 -5.84 3.62
N ILE A 179 -9.19 -6.05 2.36
CA ILE A 179 -10.43 -5.55 1.75
C ILE A 179 -11.65 -6.01 2.54
N TYR A 180 -11.64 -7.25 3.02
CA TYR A 180 -12.71 -7.80 3.86
C TYR A 180 -12.61 -7.41 5.35
N GLY A 181 -11.69 -6.54 5.72
CA GLY A 181 -11.55 -6.09 7.10
C GLY A 181 -11.00 -7.13 8.07
N GLN A 182 -10.48 -8.24 7.57
CA GLN A 182 -9.97 -9.35 8.37
C GLN A 182 -8.66 -8.98 9.07
N LYS A 183 -8.37 -9.68 10.17
CA LYS A 183 -7.12 -9.52 10.92
C LYS A 183 -5.90 -9.73 10.02
N ARG A 184 -4.86 -8.93 10.25
CA ARG A 184 -3.58 -9.03 9.52
C ARG A 184 -2.99 -10.45 9.59
N LEU A 185 -2.54 -10.98 8.45
CA LEU A 185 -2.03 -12.36 8.34
C LEU A 185 -0.64 -12.57 8.95
N LEU A 186 0.15 -11.50 9.07
CA LEU A 186 1.50 -11.52 9.63
C LEU A 186 1.66 -10.40 10.66
N PRO A 187 2.51 -10.56 11.69
CA PRO A 187 2.83 -9.48 12.62
C PRO A 187 3.31 -8.21 11.92
N CYS A 188 3.18 -7.07 12.57
CA CYS A 188 3.69 -5.80 12.12
C CYS A 188 4.93 -5.43 12.93
N ASP A 189 6.08 -5.38 12.25
CA ASP A 189 7.38 -5.01 12.86
C ASP A 189 7.83 -3.59 12.42
N MET A 190 6.88 -2.74 12.04
CA MET A 190 7.17 -1.32 11.78
C MET A 190 7.75 -0.66 13.04
N SER A 191 8.61 0.32 12.87
CA SER A 191 9.41 0.97 13.93
C SER A 191 10.52 0.12 14.57
N PHE A 192 10.68 -1.14 14.17
CA PHE A 192 11.78 -2.01 14.58
C PHE A 192 12.73 -2.28 13.41
N ASP A 193 12.19 -2.77 12.30
CA ASP A 193 12.93 -3.14 11.10
C ASP A 193 12.69 -2.15 9.95
N THR A 194 11.68 -1.29 10.06
CA THR A 194 11.25 -0.36 9.02
C THR A 194 10.70 0.91 9.65
N PHE A 195 10.97 2.03 9.03
CA PHE A 195 10.49 3.35 9.44
C PHE A 195 10.17 4.21 8.21
N PHE A 196 9.52 5.33 8.44
CA PHE A 196 9.20 6.33 7.44
C PHE A 196 9.83 7.66 7.82
N ILE A 197 10.43 8.37 6.85
CA ILE A 197 10.97 9.72 7.05
C ILE A 197 10.18 10.66 6.14
N ASP A 198 9.64 11.74 6.71
CA ASP A 198 8.97 12.77 5.94
C ASP A 198 9.95 13.83 5.39
N PRO A 199 9.51 14.71 4.47
CA PRO A 199 10.38 15.75 3.89
C PRO A 199 10.91 16.76 4.91
N TYR A 200 10.37 16.80 6.10
CA TYR A 200 10.78 17.71 7.20
C TYR A 200 11.78 17.06 8.15
N GLY A 201 12.18 15.82 7.88
CA GLY A 201 13.12 15.05 8.71
C GLY A 201 12.47 14.37 9.91
N ASP A 202 11.15 14.38 10.05
CA ASP A 202 10.46 13.62 11.09
C ASP A 202 10.53 12.13 10.78
N VAL A 203 11.00 11.35 11.74
CA VAL A 203 11.03 9.89 11.66
C VAL A 203 9.78 9.34 12.34
N MET A 204 9.04 8.52 11.60
CA MET A 204 7.78 7.93 12.03
C MET A 204 7.82 6.40 11.92
N PRO A 205 7.04 5.67 12.72
CA PRO A 205 7.00 4.22 12.68
C PRO A 205 6.52 3.70 11.32
N CYS A 206 5.52 4.35 10.75
CA CYS A 206 4.97 4.06 9.42
C CYS A 206 4.15 5.27 8.92
N ASN A 207 3.74 5.24 7.66
CA ASN A 207 2.82 6.21 7.08
C ASN A 207 1.33 5.80 7.21
N GLY A 208 1.02 4.74 7.92
CA GLY A 208 -0.33 4.19 8.07
C GLY A 208 -0.97 4.39 9.44
N THR A 209 -0.35 5.13 10.36
CA THR A 209 -0.95 5.49 11.66
C THR A 209 -2.13 6.45 11.46
N LYS A 210 -3.08 6.46 12.40
CA LYS A 210 -4.23 7.38 12.36
C LYS A 210 -3.76 8.81 12.53
N ASP A 211 -2.88 9.02 13.52
CA ASP A 211 -2.30 10.32 13.84
C ASP A 211 -0.81 10.33 13.52
N LYS A 212 -0.22 11.52 13.40
CA LYS A 212 1.21 11.67 13.19
C LYS A 212 1.98 11.26 14.46
N GLU A 213 2.55 10.06 14.45
CA GLU A 213 3.39 9.54 15.52
C GLU A 213 4.86 9.77 15.18
N VAL A 214 5.52 10.71 15.85
CA VAL A 214 6.91 11.09 15.58
C VAL A 214 7.83 10.45 16.60
N MET A 215 8.86 9.73 16.15
CA MET A 215 9.92 9.12 16.97
C MET A 215 11.04 10.12 17.27
N GLY A 216 11.24 11.12 16.43
CA GLY A 216 12.24 12.17 16.51
C GLY A 216 12.45 12.86 15.17
N ASN A 217 13.39 13.83 15.10
CA ASN A 217 13.63 14.60 13.89
C ASN A 217 15.15 14.67 13.57
N LEU A 218 15.53 14.24 12.37
CA LEU A 218 16.93 14.15 11.92
C LEU A 218 17.62 15.50 11.68
N ASN A 219 16.87 16.62 11.64
CA ASN A 219 17.46 17.96 11.61
C ASN A 219 17.89 18.45 13.00
N ARG A 220 17.51 17.73 14.07
CA ARG A 220 17.73 18.16 15.46
C ARG A 220 18.61 17.22 16.25
N GLN A 221 18.75 15.97 15.82
CA GLN A 221 19.47 14.91 16.53
C GLN A 221 20.03 13.89 15.55
N THR A 222 21.07 13.20 15.95
CA THR A 222 21.65 12.10 15.19
C THR A 222 20.70 10.89 15.16
N TRP A 223 20.95 9.94 14.24
CA TRP A 223 20.18 8.71 14.17
C TRP A 223 20.24 7.90 15.48
N ASP A 224 21.43 7.78 16.08
CA ASP A 224 21.60 6.98 17.29
C ASP A 224 20.91 7.62 18.51
N GLU A 225 20.96 8.92 18.65
CA GLU A 225 20.22 9.66 19.67
C GLU A 225 18.72 9.49 19.49
N LEU A 226 18.22 9.65 18.27
CA LEU A 226 16.80 9.49 17.93
C LEU A 226 16.33 8.04 18.20
N TRP A 227 17.06 7.08 17.64
CA TRP A 227 16.63 5.69 17.66
C TRP A 227 16.57 5.09 19.08
N ASN A 228 17.45 5.55 19.97
CA ASN A 228 17.53 5.12 21.37
C ASN A 228 16.79 6.04 22.35
N SER A 229 16.05 7.04 21.85
CA SER A 229 15.33 8.00 22.69
C SER A 229 14.13 7.37 23.41
N PRO A 230 13.72 7.93 24.57
CA PRO A 230 12.49 7.55 25.25
C PRO A 230 11.24 7.75 24.38
N GLU A 231 11.22 8.79 23.55
CA GLU A 231 10.15 9.11 22.62
C GLU A 231 9.98 8.00 21.55
N ALA A 232 11.09 7.57 20.96
CA ALA A 232 11.09 6.46 20.00
C ALA A 232 10.59 5.16 20.64
N GLU A 233 11.00 4.88 21.88
CA GLU A 233 10.54 3.68 22.60
C GLU A 233 9.04 3.78 22.96
N ALA A 234 8.56 4.96 23.32
CA ALA A 234 7.13 5.18 23.56
C ALA A 234 6.29 4.91 22.30
N VAL A 235 6.76 5.37 21.13
CA VAL A 235 6.11 5.10 19.84
C VAL A 235 6.17 3.60 19.50
N ARG A 236 7.31 2.91 19.72
CA ARG A 236 7.41 1.45 19.52
C ARG A 236 6.41 0.66 20.36
N LYS A 237 6.21 1.07 21.63
CA LYS A 237 5.18 0.47 22.49
C LYS A 237 3.79 0.59 21.91
N LYS A 238 3.43 1.77 21.37
CA LYS A 238 2.15 1.97 20.66
C LYS A 238 2.04 1.06 19.44
N VAL A 239 3.10 0.91 18.64
CA VAL A 239 3.11 0.04 17.46
C VAL A 239 2.94 -1.44 17.83
N ARG A 240 3.54 -1.91 18.92
CA ARG A 240 3.31 -3.29 19.42
C ARG A 240 1.84 -3.57 19.75
N CYS A 241 1.12 -2.55 20.19
CA CYS A 241 -0.31 -2.64 20.48
C CYS A 241 -1.19 -2.25 19.29
N CYS A 242 -0.58 -1.97 18.12
CA CYS A 242 -1.30 -1.59 16.93
C CYS A 242 -2.10 -2.78 16.39
N ASN A 243 -3.39 -2.58 16.27
CA ASN A 243 -4.36 -3.59 15.90
C ASN A 243 -4.97 -3.37 14.51
N ARG A 244 -4.41 -2.45 13.72
CA ARG A 244 -4.87 -2.18 12.37
C ARG A 244 -4.60 -3.37 11.45
N ASN A 245 -5.52 -3.65 10.55
CA ASN A 245 -5.41 -4.72 9.57
C ASN A 245 -4.63 -4.34 8.32
N CYS A 246 -3.97 -3.17 8.29
CA CYS A 246 -3.29 -2.66 7.10
C CYS A 246 -2.31 -3.67 6.50
N TRP A 247 -2.34 -3.77 5.15
CA TRP A 247 -1.54 -4.73 4.38
C TRP A 247 -0.78 -4.01 3.27
N MET A 248 0.19 -3.17 3.66
CA MET A 248 0.98 -2.33 2.75
C MET A 248 2.35 -2.95 2.51
N ILE A 249 2.84 -2.87 1.29
CA ILE A 249 4.09 -3.53 0.86
C ILE A 249 5.28 -3.19 1.76
N GLY A 250 5.41 -1.93 2.20
CA GLY A 250 6.48 -1.48 3.09
C GLY A 250 6.51 -2.19 4.45
N SER A 251 5.33 -2.57 4.98
CA SER A 251 5.22 -3.29 6.26
C SER A 251 5.12 -4.80 6.09
N VAL A 252 4.69 -5.27 4.92
CA VAL A 252 4.44 -6.70 4.67
C VAL A 252 5.66 -7.40 4.11
N SER A 253 6.41 -6.76 3.21
CA SER A 253 7.59 -7.39 2.61
C SER A 253 8.63 -7.81 3.64
N PRO A 254 9.04 -6.97 4.61
CA PRO A 254 9.93 -7.41 5.70
C PRO A 254 9.34 -8.55 6.53
N ALA A 255 8.04 -8.45 6.88
CA ALA A 255 7.36 -9.49 7.65
C ALA A 255 7.30 -10.84 6.91
N MET A 256 7.09 -10.83 5.58
CA MET A 256 7.11 -12.06 4.76
C MET A 256 8.48 -12.74 4.77
N HIS A 257 9.58 -11.98 4.83
CA HIS A 257 10.93 -12.55 4.95
C HIS A 257 11.19 -13.09 6.36
N LYS A 258 10.80 -12.34 7.37
CA LYS A 258 11.00 -12.71 8.79
C LYS A 258 10.16 -13.93 9.19
N TYR A 259 8.92 -13.99 8.76
CA TYR A 259 7.97 -15.08 9.05
C TYR A 259 7.77 -15.98 7.82
N ILE A 260 8.87 -16.31 7.14
CA ILE A 260 8.89 -16.96 5.82
C ILE A 260 8.09 -18.26 5.74
N SER A 261 7.97 -19.02 6.84
CA SER A 261 7.23 -20.28 6.88
C SER A 261 5.75 -20.10 6.51
N THR A 262 5.12 -19.02 6.95
CA THR A 262 3.70 -18.76 6.67
C THR A 262 3.43 -18.56 5.16
N PRO A 263 4.07 -17.63 4.45
CA PRO A 263 3.89 -17.51 3.01
C PRO A 263 4.34 -18.75 2.24
N LEU A 264 5.41 -19.45 2.66
CA LEU A 264 5.86 -20.67 2.00
C LEU A 264 4.82 -21.80 2.06
N LEU A 265 4.24 -22.05 3.23
CA LEU A 265 3.20 -23.07 3.40
C LEU A 265 1.96 -22.73 2.57
N TRP A 266 1.55 -21.46 2.59
CA TRP A 266 0.43 -21.00 1.77
C TRP A 266 0.71 -21.18 0.27
N VAL A 267 1.89 -20.75 -0.19
CA VAL A 267 2.32 -20.92 -1.60
C VAL A 267 2.36 -22.39 -1.99
N ALA A 268 2.98 -23.25 -1.19
CA ALA A 268 3.06 -24.68 -1.48
C ALA A 268 1.66 -25.29 -1.66
N LYS A 269 0.75 -25.01 -0.71
CA LYS A 269 -0.65 -25.48 -0.78
C LYS A 269 -1.34 -25.05 -2.07
N HIS A 270 -1.29 -23.74 -2.37
CA HIS A 270 -2.07 -23.17 -3.48
C HIS A 270 -1.40 -23.39 -4.84
N LYS A 271 -0.07 -23.52 -4.89
CA LYS A 271 0.62 -23.92 -6.12
C LYS A 271 0.29 -25.36 -6.52
N VAL A 272 0.25 -26.29 -5.57
CA VAL A 272 -0.18 -27.69 -5.85
C VAL A 272 -1.63 -27.70 -6.34
N LYS A 273 -2.55 -26.99 -5.68
CA LYS A 273 -3.94 -26.86 -6.14
C LYS A 273 -4.01 -26.31 -7.59
N SER A 274 -3.24 -25.26 -7.88
CA SER A 274 -3.16 -24.65 -9.21
C SER A 274 -2.66 -25.65 -10.28
N LEU A 275 -1.66 -26.47 -9.97
CA LEU A 275 -1.16 -27.52 -10.85
C LEU A 275 -2.21 -28.62 -11.12
N LEU A 276 -3.11 -28.86 -10.17
CA LEU A 276 -4.24 -29.77 -10.31
C LEU A 276 -5.46 -29.11 -11.00
N GLY A 277 -5.31 -27.90 -11.54
CA GLY A 277 -6.38 -27.16 -12.22
C GLY A 277 -7.40 -26.51 -11.30
N MET A 278 -7.18 -26.54 -9.98
CA MET A 278 -8.08 -25.91 -9.00
C MET A 278 -7.79 -24.41 -8.90
N LYS A 279 -8.84 -23.61 -8.98
CA LYS A 279 -8.71 -22.14 -8.80
C LYS A 279 -8.63 -21.79 -7.33
N TYR A 280 -7.78 -20.79 -7.01
CA TYR A 280 -7.78 -20.16 -5.73
C TYR A 280 -9.07 -19.32 -5.57
N SER A 281 -9.71 -19.41 -4.41
CA SER A 281 -10.79 -18.55 -3.96
C SER A 281 -10.74 -18.43 -2.44
N MET A 282 -11.09 -17.27 -1.91
CA MET A 282 -11.28 -17.09 -0.47
C MET A 282 -12.62 -17.60 0.04
N TYR A 283 -13.50 -18.06 -0.85
CA TYR A 283 -14.82 -18.64 -0.48
C TYR A 283 -14.76 -19.85 0.46
N GLU A 284 -13.57 -20.45 0.62
CA GLU A 284 -13.37 -21.58 1.55
C GLU A 284 -13.39 -21.16 3.04
N ASN A 285 -13.40 -19.83 3.33
CA ASN A 285 -13.49 -19.32 4.69
C ASN A 285 -14.90 -18.78 4.97
N PRO A 286 -15.69 -19.44 5.84
CA PRO A 286 -17.07 -19.02 6.14
C PRO A 286 -17.21 -17.57 6.59
N ILE A 287 -16.24 -17.06 7.38
CA ILE A 287 -16.22 -15.66 7.86
C ILE A 287 -16.12 -14.67 6.70
N CYS A 288 -15.40 -15.01 5.64
CA CYS A 288 -15.29 -14.15 4.45
C CYS A 288 -16.61 -14.06 3.66
N CYS A 289 -17.48 -15.06 3.73
CA CYS A 289 -18.75 -15.06 3.01
C CYS A 289 -19.74 -14.07 3.62
N ASP A 290 -19.83 -14.00 4.93
CA ASP A 290 -20.74 -13.11 5.65
C ASP A 290 -20.33 -11.65 5.51
N TYR A 291 -19.01 -11.37 5.53
CA TYR A 291 -18.48 -10.03 5.25
C TYR A 291 -18.72 -9.58 3.81
N ARG A 292 -18.71 -10.50 2.87
CA ARG A 292 -18.87 -10.23 1.45
C ARG A 292 -20.28 -9.78 1.08
N ASP A 293 -21.30 -10.32 1.74
CA ASP A 293 -22.70 -9.98 1.52
C ASP A 293 -23.14 -8.73 2.32
N GLY A 294 -22.19 -8.08 3.03
CA GLY A 294 -22.47 -6.94 3.89
C GLY A 294 -23.25 -7.30 5.17
N LYS A 295 -23.43 -8.60 5.41
CA LYS A 295 -24.14 -9.13 6.58
C LYS A 295 -23.12 -9.71 7.56
N VAL A 296 -22.82 -8.95 8.60
CA VAL A 296 -22.09 -9.48 9.75
C VAL A 296 -23.12 -9.92 10.77
N SER A 297 -23.14 -11.20 11.13
CA SER A 297 -24.06 -11.68 12.16
C SER A 297 -23.68 -11.13 13.54
N LYS A 298 -24.66 -10.99 14.42
CA LYS A 298 -24.43 -10.55 15.81
C LYS A 298 -23.43 -11.50 16.54
N GLU A 299 -23.45 -12.77 16.18
CA GLU A 299 -22.63 -13.84 16.74
C GLU A 299 -21.15 -13.73 16.28
N ASP A 300 -20.92 -13.26 15.05
CA ASP A 300 -19.58 -13.03 14.51
C ASP A 300 -18.97 -11.75 15.09
N LEU A 301 -19.78 -10.71 15.33
CA LEU A 301 -19.36 -9.51 16.07
C LEU A 301 -18.92 -9.84 17.49
N ASP A 302 -19.52 -10.86 18.14
CA ASP A 302 -19.14 -11.30 19.49
C ASP A 302 -17.79 -12.02 19.52
N LYS A 303 -17.37 -12.62 18.40
CA LYS A 303 -16.09 -13.32 18.25
C LYS A 303 -14.95 -12.37 17.85
N LEU A 304 -15.28 -11.17 17.35
CA LEU A 304 -14.28 -10.17 16.97
C LEU A 304 -13.69 -9.48 18.20
N SER A 305 -12.38 -9.34 18.23
CA SER A 305 -11.71 -8.50 19.23
C SER A 305 -12.07 -7.02 19.02
N THR A 306 -11.83 -6.18 20.01
CA THR A 306 -12.00 -4.72 19.87
C THR A 306 -11.28 -4.14 18.66
N CYS A 307 -10.20 -4.77 18.26
CA CYS A 307 -9.39 -4.50 17.10
C CYS A 307 -10.10 -4.76 15.78
N ASP A 308 -10.70 -5.95 15.71
CA ASP A 308 -11.39 -6.42 14.52
C ASP A 308 -12.63 -5.56 14.26
N LEU A 309 -13.31 -5.11 15.34
CA LEU A 309 -14.45 -4.20 15.27
C LEU A 309 -14.08 -2.83 14.69
N ASN A 310 -12.95 -2.24 15.10
CA ASN A 310 -12.48 -0.98 14.54
C ASN A 310 -12.06 -1.10 13.07
N ALA A 311 -11.45 -2.21 12.68
CA ALA A 311 -11.13 -2.50 11.28
C ALA A 311 -12.40 -2.62 10.43
N VAL A 312 -13.44 -3.26 10.96
CA VAL A 312 -14.73 -3.46 10.31
C VAL A 312 -15.48 -2.13 10.15
N VAL A 313 -15.51 -1.28 11.19
CA VAL A 313 -16.15 0.06 11.14
C VAL A 313 -15.43 0.97 10.15
N ASN A 314 -14.10 0.99 10.15
CA ASN A 314 -13.30 1.82 9.24
C ASN A 314 -13.38 1.37 7.77
N ASN A 315 -13.85 0.16 7.50
CA ASN A 315 -13.94 -0.41 6.15
C ASN A 315 -15.36 -0.41 5.56
N GLY A 316 -16.29 0.41 6.09
CA GLY A 316 -17.62 0.68 5.46
C GLY A 316 -18.66 -0.41 5.66
N LEU A 317 -18.99 -0.76 6.89
CA LEU A 317 -20.19 -1.54 7.20
C LEU A 317 -21.48 -0.83 6.74
N SER A 318 -22.51 -1.61 6.45
CA SER A 318 -23.88 -1.09 6.33
C SER A 318 -24.30 -0.37 7.61
N ASP A 319 -25.22 0.59 7.50
CA ASP A 319 -25.69 1.36 8.65
C ASP A 319 -26.31 0.46 9.74
N ASP A 320 -26.99 -0.62 9.37
CA ASP A 320 -27.54 -1.63 10.29
C ASP A 320 -26.44 -2.34 11.10
N SER A 321 -25.29 -2.61 10.46
CA SER A 321 -24.13 -3.24 11.13
C SER A 321 -23.43 -2.27 12.07
N LYS A 322 -23.40 -0.98 11.76
CA LYS A 322 -22.88 0.09 12.64
C LYS A 322 -23.77 0.26 13.86
N GLU A 323 -25.09 0.16 13.71
CA GLU A 323 -26.05 0.25 14.81
C GLU A 323 -25.94 -0.92 15.78
N ALA A 324 -25.73 -2.14 15.26
CA ALA A 324 -25.46 -3.33 16.08
C ALA A 324 -24.14 -3.22 16.87
N LEU A 325 -23.14 -2.53 16.34
CA LEU A 325 -21.86 -2.23 17.01
C LEU A 325 -22.03 -1.16 18.10
N ARG A 326 -22.85 -0.14 17.86
CA ARG A 326 -23.18 0.90 18.86
C ARG A 326 -23.84 0.31 20.10
N GLY A 327 -24.75 -0.65 19.91
CA GLY A 327 -25.44 -1.31 21.02
C GLY A 327 -24.56 -2.13 21.96
N LYS A 328 -23.33 -2.50 21.56
CA LYS A 328 -22.41 -3.31 22.37
C LYS A 328 -21.47 -2.52 23.29
N ARG A 329 -21.18 -1.24 23.00
CA ARG A 329 -20.20 -0.46 23.73
C ARG A 329 -20.62 0.96 24.11
N GLY A 330 -21.88 1.31 23.94
CA GLY A 330 -22.27 2.71 24.11
C GLY A 330 -21.57 3.61 23.09
N GLU A 331 -21.71 4.90 23.22
CA GLU A 331 -21.32 5.94 22.27
C GLU A 331 -19.80 6.01 21.98
N ASP A 332 -18.94 5.34 22.74
CA ASP A 332 -17.46 5.50 22.70
C ASP A 332 -16.79 4.96 21.44
N ILE A 333 -17.36 3.96 20.76
CA ILE A 333 -16.71 3.37 19.56
C ILE A 333 -16.93 4.20 18.31
N VAL A 334 -18.08 4.88 18.22
CA VAL A 334 -18.45 5.63 17.00
C VAL A 334 -18.11 7.11 17.15
N ASN A 335 -18.19 7.67 18.35
CA ASN A 335 -17.87 9.07 18.62
C ASN A 335 -16.36 9.35 18.62
N ALA A 336 -15.50 8.37 18.89
CA ALA A 336 -14.05 8.54 18.76
C ALA A 336 -13.60 8.90 17.33
N ASP A 337 -14.39 8.56 16.31
CA ASP A 337 -14.09 8.90 14.91
C ASP A 337 -14.72 10.23 14.45
N VAL A 338 -15.73 10.75 15.16
CA VAL A 338 -16.43 11.97 14.76
C VAL A 338 -15.88 13.21 15.51
N GLU A 339 -15.51 13.08 16.78
CA GLU A 339 -15.02 14.22 17.58
C GLU A 339 -13.54 14.55 17.36
N SER A 340 -12.74 13.68 16.76
CA SER A 340 -11.34 14.01 16.42
C SER A 340 -11.20 14.84 15.13
N GLN A 341 -12.28 15.27 14.50
CA GLN A 341 -12.28 16.09 13.27
C GLN A 341 -12.22 17.61 13.50
N GLY A 342 -11.98 18.04 14.73
CA GLY A 342 -11.70 19.44 15.05
C GLY A 342 -10.28 19.90 14.67
N TYR A 343 -9.80 19.53 13.49
CA TYR A 343 -8.68 20.23 12.87
C TYR A 343 -9.25 21.35 12.00
N GLU A 344 -9.50 22.50 12.62
CA GLU A 344 -9.58 23.76 11.91
C GLU A 344 -8.20 24.04 11.30
N GLY A 345 -7.95 23.44 10.14
CA GLY A 345 -6.89 23.88 9.26
C GLY A 345 -7.21 25.31 8.87
N THR A 346 -6.41 26.25 9.38
CA THR A 346 -6.45 27.63 8.97
C THR A 346 -6.43 27.72 7.44
N LYS A 347 -7.50 28.28 6.89
CA LYS A 347 -7.71 28.60 5.47
C LYS A 347 -6.77 29.71 4.96
N ALA A 348 -5.50 29.64 5.27
CA ALA A 348 -4.56 30.70 4.97
C ALA A 348 -3.28 30.15 4.35
N GLU A 349 -3.37 29.31 3.29
CA GLU A 349 -2.18 29.05 2.43
C GLU A 349 -2.50 28.35 1.10
N THR A 350 -3.77 28.29 0.65
CA THR A 350 -4.11 27.66 -0.64
C THR A 350 -4.35 28.63 -1.80
N ASP A 351 -4.14 29.93 -1.61
CA ASP A 351 -4.25 30.94 -2.67
C ASP A 351 -2.89 31.44 -3.17
N ARG A 352 -1.95 30.55 -3.47
CA ARG A 352 -0.87 30.85 -4.41
C ARG A 352 -1.15 30.13 -5.71
N GLN A 353 -1.97 30.75 -6.57
CA GLN A 353 -1.95 30.49 -7.99
C GLN A 353 -0.49 30.58 -8.47
N ILE A 354 0.03 29.47 -8.96
CA ILE A 354 1.27 29.47 -9.74
C ILE A 354 0.85 29.84 -11.15
N ASP A 355 1.02 31.12 -11.50
CA ASP A 355 1.06 31.55 -12.88
C ASP A 355 2.25 30.85 -13.56
N ILE A 356 1.94 29.95 -14.48
CA ILE A 356 2.91 29.35 -15.38
C ILE A 356 2.85 30.15 -16.69
N ASN A 357 3.80 31.04 -16.87
CA ASN A 357 4.27 31.48 -18.18
C ASN A 357 5.44 30.62 -18.62
#